data_70859542d5ff677608e3c65a11191868
#
_entry.id   70859542d5ff677608e3c65a11191868
#
_cell.length_a   1.000
_cell.length_b   1.000
_cell.length_c   1.000
_cell.angle_alpha   90.00
_cell.angle_beta   90.00
_cell.angle_gamma   90.00
#
_symmetry.space_group_name_H-M   'P 1'
#
loop_
_entity.id
_entity.type
_entity.pdbx_description
1 polymer ?
#
loop_
_entity_poly.entity_id
_entity_poly.type
_entity_poly.pdbx_seq_one_letter_code
_entity_poly.pdbx_strand_id
1 'polypeptide(L)'
;MINGIFHEKRFSFPKSLYATQDTLWFFVSNKPNALIVDFFAGSGTTLHAVNLLNAEDGGHRRCIMVTNNEVSADEAKILTEQGYHPGDEEWDKLGIARYVTWPRTVCSIEGHDVNGEPLKGNYIGSDIPMSDGFKANAAFFKLGFLDKNAVALGRQFKEMLPTLWMKAGAIGKCPVIENDIPSILFLPDNHFAVLTEESAFGELETMLSEHPEVQTVFIVTDYEAGYCTMAKSLKVERTYQLYRDYLDNFRINTGRDKK
;
A
#
# COMPACT_ATOMS: atom_id res chain seq x y z
N MET A 1 23.59 -9.75 -3.05
CA MET A 1 22.27 -9.38 -3.61
C MET A 1 22.04 -7.87 -3.60
N ILE A 2 21.92 -7.17 -2.46
CA ILE A 2 21.62 -5.73 -2.44
C ILE A 2 22.64 -4.90 -3.24
N ASN A 3 23.93 -5.27 -3.18
CA ASN A 3 24.98 -4.62 -3.99
C ASN A 3 24.81 -4.89 -5.51
N GLY A 4 24.17 -5.99 -5.91
CA GLY A 4 23.87 -6.27 -7.31
C GLY A 4 22.70 -5.44 -7.82
N ILE A 5 21.84 -4.93 -6.93
CA ILE A 5 20.74 -4.02 -7.27
C ILE A 5 21.24 -2.59 -7.38
N PHE A 6 22.07 -2.13 -6.43
CA PHE A 6 22.44 -0.72 -6.32
C PHE A 6 23.81 -0.36 -6.92
N HIS A 7 24.71 -1.34 -7.12
CA HIS A 7 26.13 -1.17 -7.50
C HIS A 7 26.95 -0.29 -6.54
N GLU A 8 26.35 0.14 -5.45
CA GLU A 8 26.96 0.97 -4.40
C GLU A 8 26.42 0.58 -3.02
N LYS A 9 27.09 1.04 -1.97
CA LYS A 9 26.66 0.77 -0.59
C LYS A 9 25.67 1.83 -0.13
N ARG A 10 24.39 1.61 -0.41
CA ARG A 10 23.28 2.48 0.07
C ARG A 10 22.79 2.13 1.48
N PHE A 11 23.18 0.99 2.01
CA PHE A 11 22.75 0.53 3.34
C PHE A 11 23.85 -0.26 4.03
N SER A 12 24.13 0.08 5.31
CA SER A 12 25.31 -0.44 6.00
C SER A 12 25.22 -1.91 6.38
N PHE A 13 24.03 -2.36 6.86
CA PHE A 13 23.86 -3.71 7.42
C PHE A 13 22.54 -4.34 6.93
N PRO A 14 22.41 -4.67 5.63
CA PRO A 14 21.22 -5.36 5.15
C PRO A 14 21.16 -6.78 5.75
N LYS A 15 19.99 -7.18 6.22
CA LYS A 15 19.77 -8.56 6.64
C LYS A 15 19.94 -9.50 5.45
N SER A 16 20.39 -10.73 5.70
CA SER A 16 20.44 -11.77 4.68
C SER A 16 19.04 -12.09 4.19
N LEU A 17 18.85 -12.11 2.87
CA LEU A 17 17.56 -12.51 2.26
C LEU A 17 17.17 -13.93 2.69
N TYR A 18 18.12 -14.85 2.57
CA TYR A 18 17.86 -16.28 2.81
C TYR A 18 17.61 -16.57 4.30
N ALA A 19 18.37 -15.95 5.20
CA ALA A 19 18.10 -16.08 6.64
C ALA A 19 16.74 -15.50 7.03
N THR A 20 16.29 -14.45 6.36
CA THR A 20 14.95 -13.89 6.57
C THR A 20 13.89 -14.83 5.98
N GLN A 21 14.13 -15.38 4.79
CA GLN A 21 13.27 -16.36 4.15
C GLN A 21 13.09 -17.62 5.01
N ASP A 22 14.18 -18.21 5.50
CA ASP A 22 14.14 -19.39 6.38
C ASP A 22 13.35 -19.10 7.66
N THR A 23 13.56 -17.93 8.25
CA THR A 23 12.80 -17.50 9.43
C THR A 23 11.31 -17.41 9.13
N LEU A 24 10.92 -16.77 8.03
CA LEU A 24 9.52 -16.66 7.61
C LEU A 24 8.93 -18.03 7.29
N TRP A 25 9.66 -18.87 6.55
CA TRP A 25 9.23 -20.23 6.20
C TRP A 25 8.84 -21.03 7.43
N PHE A 26 9.63 -20.95 8.50
CA PHE A 26 9.36 -21.65 9.76
C PHE A 26 7.96 -21.31 10.34
N PHE A 27 7.50 -20.06 10.18
CA PHE A 27 6.22 -19.62 10.74
C PHE A 27 5.04 -19.68 9.77
N VAL A 28 5.28 -19.62 8.46
CA VAL A 28 4.23 -19.45 7.46
C VAL A 28 4.27 -20.46 6.30
N SER A 29 5.09 -21.52 6.37
CA SER A 29 5.16 -22.53 5.31
C SER A 29 3.80 -23.18 5.03
N ASN A 30 3.02 -23.44 6.08
CA ASN A 30 1.66 -24.00 5.97
C ASN A 30 0.54 -22.95 5.89
N LYS A 31 0.89 -21.67 5.65
CA LYS A 31 -0.05 -20.54 5.59
C LYS A 31 0.17 -19.75 4.29
N PRO A 32 -0.30 -20.28 3.14
CA PRO A 32 -0.01 -19.67 1.84
C PRO A 32 -0.60 -18.27 1.64
N ASN A 33 -1.56 -17.85 2.46
CA ASN A 33 -2.22 -16.54 2.41
C ASN A 33 -1.88 -15.65 3.62
N ALA A 34 -0.80 -15.93 4.35
CA ALA A 34 -0.42 -15.17 5.53
C ALA A 34 -0.17 -13.69 5.21
N LEU A 35 -0.51 -12.82 6.15
CA LEU A 35 -0.11 -11.42 6.15
C LEU A 35 1.08 -11.23 7.09
N ILE A 36 2.18 -10.77 6.54
CA ILE A 36 3.40 -10.42 7.26
C ILE A 36 3.46 -8.92 7.46
N VAL A 37 3.74 -8.46 8.67
CA VAL A 37 3.90 -7.03 8.98
C VAL A 37 5.29 -6.79 9.53
N ASP A 38 6.04 -5.88 8.91
CA ASP A 38 7.39 -5.47 9.33
C ASP A 38 7.38 -3.98 9.65
N PHE A 39 7.47 -3.65 10.95
CA PHE A 39 7.44 -2.26 11.42
C PHE A 39 8.78 -1.52 11.29
N PHE A 40 9.86 -2.23 10.95
CA PHE A 40 11.19 -1.66 10.79
C PHE A 40 11.84 -2.21 9.53
N ALA A 41 11.20 -1.97 8.39
CA ALA A 41 11.53 -2.60 7.11
C ALA A 41 12.99 -2.39 6.66
N GLY A 42 13.65 -1.32 7.11
CA GLY A 42 15.03 -1.04 6.77
C GLY A 42 15.27 -1.10 5.26
N SER A 43 16.12 -2.04 4.81
CA SER A 43 16.38 -2.21 3.37
C SER A 43 15.31 -2.99 2.59
N GLY A 44 14.16 -3.34 3.19
CA GLY A 44 13.08 -4.06 2.50
C GLY A 44 13.32 -5.56 2.29
N THR A 45 14.16 -6.18 3.13
CA THR A 45 14.49 -7.61 2.99
C THR A 45 13.29 -8.51 3.18
N THR A 46 12.37 -8.15 4.09
CA THR A 46 11.18 -8.96 4.43
C THR A 46 10.26 -9.14 3.23
N LEU A 47 9.94 -8.06 2.49
CA LEU A 47 9.08 -8.18 1.30
C LEU A 47 9.75 -9.03 0.22
N HIS A 48 11.05 -8.84 -0.01
CA HIS A 48 11.79 -9.65 -0.98
C HIS A 48 11.75 -11.14 -0.61
N ALA A 49 11.90 -11.47 0.69
CA ALA A 49 11.80 -12.85 1.18
C ALA A 49 10.37 -13.44 1.03
N VAL A 50 9.34 -12.63 1.27
CA VAL A 50 7.93 -13.05 1.05
C VAL A 50 7.67 -13.34 -0.42
N ASN A 51 8.15 -12.49 -1.33
CA ASN A 51 8.00 -12.71 -2.76
C ASN A 51 8.74 -13.99 -3.22
N LEU A 52 9.93 -14.23 -2.69
CA LEU A 52 10.69 -15.45 -3.00
C LEU A 52 9.97 -16.70 -2.50
N LEU A 53 9.44 -16.71 -1.27
CA LEU A 53 8.63 -17.81 -0.75
C LEU A 53 7.40 -18.09 -1.62
N ASN A 54 6.69 -17.05 -2.04
CA ASN A 54 5.54 -17.20 -2.92
C ASN A 54 5.92 -17.76 -4.29
N ALA A 55 7.08 -17.37 -4.82
CA ALA A 55 7.59 -17.90 -6.10
C ALA A 55 7.97 -19.39 -6.00
N GLU A 56 8.48 -19.82 -4.84
CA GLU A 56 8.92 -21.21 -4.63
C GLU A 56 7.76 -22.18 -4.39
N ASP A 57 6.73 -21.77 -3.64
CA ASP A 57 5.64 -22.66 -3.23
C ASP A 57 4.25 -22.32 -3.81
N GLY A 58 4.18 -21.28 -4.66
CA GLY A 58 2.92 -20.82 -5.26
C GLY A 58 1.99 -20.13 -4.27
N GLY A 59 2.51 -19.67 -3.14
CA GLY A 59 1.74 -18.95 -2.12
C GLY A 59 1.33 -17.54 -2.56
N HIS A 60 0.39 -16.98 -1.80
CA HIS A 60 -0.16 -15.62 -1.98
C HIS A 60 -0.01 -14.79 -0.71
N ARG A 61 1.11 -14.98 0.00
CA ARG A 61 1.41 -14.22 1.22
C ARG A 61 1.58 -12.75 0.86
N ARG A 62 1.11 -11.90 1.74
CA ARG A 62 1.19 -10.43 1.61
C ARG A 62 2.12 -9.86 2.66
N CYS A 63 2.75 -8.72 2.34
CA CYS A 63 3.64 -8.03 3.26
C CYS A 63 3.26 -6.55 3.36
N ILE A 64 3.15 -6.06 4.60
CA ILE A 64 3.07 -4.63 4.91
C ILE A 64 4.37 -4.23 5.57
N MET A 65 5.10 -3.33 4.93
CA MET A 65 6.32 -2.77 5.47
C MET A 65 6.08 -1.34 5.96
N VAL A 66 6.50 -1.06 7.17
CA VAL A 66 6.46 0.29 7.75
C VAL A 66 7.87 0.70 8.09
N THR A 67 8.28 1.88 7.66
CA THR A 67 9.57 2.46 8.00
C THR A 67 9.47 3.98 8.01
N ASN A 68 10.31 4.64 8.81
CA ASN A 68 10.56 6.05 8.64
C ASN A 68 11.37 6.29 7.35
N ASN A 69 11.48 7.54 6.94
CA ASN A 69 12.33 7.94 5.81
C ASN A 69 13.60 8.63 6.35
N GLU A 70 14.29 7.98 7.27
CA GLU A 70 15.51 8.50 7.91
C GLU A 70 16.65 8.61 6.91
N VAL A 71 17.35 9.74 6.95
CA VAL A 71 18.55 10.01 6.17
C VAL A 71 19.78 9.67 7.02
N SER A 72 20.84 9.11 6.43
CA SER A 72 22.06 8.80 7.16
C SER A 72 22.70 10.07 7.74
N ALA A 73 23.46 9.93 8.83
CA ALA A 73 24.10 11.07 9.50
C ALA A 73 25.05 11.85 8.57
N ASP A 74 25.75 11.14 7.67
CA ASP A 74 26.71 11.74 6.73
C ASP A 74 25.95 12.54 5.65
N GLU A 75 24.90 11.97 5.08
CA GLU A 75 24.03 12.63 4.08
C GLU A 75 23.26 13.80 4.70
N ALA A 76 22.76 13.64 5.93
CA ALA A 76 22.06 14.70 6.65
C ALA A 76 22.96 15.93 6.86
N LYS A 77 24.25 15.72 7.16
CA LYS A 77 25.20 16.80 7.28
C LYS A 77 25.41 17.54 5.95
N ILE A 78 25.60 16.80 4.85
CA ILE A 78 25.77 17.38 3.52
C ILE A 78 24.52 18.18 3.10
N LEU A 79 23.34 17.61 3.31
CA LEU A 79 22.07 18.29 2.98
C LEU A 79 21.90 19.57 3.81
N THR A 80 22.23 19.54 5.10
CA THR A 80 22.15 20.72 5.97
C THR A 80 23.14 21.81 5.52
N GLU A 81 24.35 21.46 5.12
CA GLU A 81 25.34 22.40 4.56
C GLU A 81 24.85 23.03 3.23
N GLN A 82 24.00 22.32 2.48
CA GLN A 82 23.34 22.80 1.26
C GLN A 82 22.06 23.60 1.53
N GLY A 83 21.63 23.71 2.80
CA GLY A 83 20.43 24.45 3.23
C GLY A 83 19.13 23.64 3.21
N TYR A 84 19.19 22.32 3.03
CA TYR A 84 18.01 21.45 3.08
C TYR A 84 17.74 20.95 4.50
N HIS A 85 16.47 20.74 4.83
CA HIS A 85 16.00 20.31 6.14
C HIS A 85 15.04 19.10 6.04
N PRO A 86 14.81 18.35 7.14
CA PRO A 86 13.81 17.29 7.17
C PRO A 86 12.43 17.77 6.73
N GLY A 87 11.88 17.11 5.72
CA GLY A 87 10.61 17.48 5.08
C GLY A 87 10.76 18.14 3.71
N ASP A 88 11.95 18.62 3.35
CA ASP A 88 12.23 19.08 1.99
C ASP A 88 12.31 17.89 1.03
N GLU A 89 11.98 18.12 -0.24
CA GLU A 89 11.96 17.05 -1.25
C GLU A 89 13.34 16.42 -1.46
N GLU A 90 14.39 17.23 -1.46
CA GLU A 90 15.79 16.80 -1.59
C GLU A 90 16.22 15.94 -0.40
N TRP A 91 15.78 16.30 0.82
CA TRP A 91 16.00 15.49 2.01
C TRP A 91 15.26 14.15 1.91
N ASP A 92 13.99 14.18 1.58
CA ASP A 92 13.13 12.99 1.48
C ASP A 92 13.63 11.99 0.42
N LYS A 93 14.28 12.46 -0.66
CA LYS A 93 14.84 11.61 -1.73
C LYS A 93 15.96 10.68 -1.22
N LEU A 94 16.75 11.12 -0.25
CA LEU A 94 17.87 10.35 0.31
C LEU A 94 17.47 9.53 1.54
N GLY A 95 16.23 9.62 1.99
CA GLY A 95 15.74 8.81 3.10
C GLY A 95 15.62 7.32 2.76
N ILE A 96 15.84 6.47 3.75
CA ILE A 96 15.94 5.00 3.59
C ILE A 96 14.73 4.40 2.84
N ALA A 97 13.52 4.90 3.09
CA ALA A 97 12.31 4.40 2.44
C ALA A 97 12.35 4.62 0.92
N ARG A 98 12.76 5.82 0.48
CA ARG A 98 12.77 6.21 -0.94
C ARG A 98 14.06 5.82 -1.65
N TYR A 99 15.20 5.88 -0.94
CA TYR A 99 16.51 5.66 -1.54
C TYR A 99 16.94 4.18 -1.55
N VAL A 100 16.40 3.38 -0.62
CA VAL A 100 16.83 1.98 -0.46
C VAL A 100 15.64 1.02 -0.58
N THR A 101 14.63 1.16 0.31
CA THR A 101 13.54 0.19 0.44
C THR A 101 12.70 0.07 -0.82
N TRP A 102 12.25 1.21 -1.34
CA TRP A 102 11.41 1.23 -2.53
C TRP A 102 12.14 0.82 -3.81
N PRO A 103 13.33 1.35 -4.15
CA PRO A 103 14.07 0.90 -5.32
C PRO A 103 14.41 -0.59 -5.27
N ARG A 104 14.81 -1.12 -4.10
CA ARG A 104 15.01 -2.57 -3.96
C ARG A 104 13.74 -3.36 -4.25
N THR A 105 12.58 -2.88 -3.75
CA THR A 105 11.29 -3.52 -3.99
C THR A 105 10.98 -3.58 -5.48
N VAL A 106 11.07 -2.45 -6.18
CA VAL A 106 10.82 -2.36 -7.62
C VAL A 106 11.78 -3.27 -8.39
N CYS A 107 13.09 -3.11 -8.17
CA CYS A 107 14.09 -3.89 -8.88
C CYS A 107 13.94 -5.41 -8.68
N SER A 108 13.60 -5.85 -7.46
CA SER A 108 13.38 -7.28 -7.20
C SER A 108 12.11 -7.83 -7.86
N ILE A 109 11.06 -7.02 -7.95
CA ILE A 109 9.80 -7.41 -8.62
C ILE A 109 9.99 -7.44 -10.14
N GLU A 110 10.66 -6.45 -10.70
CA GLU A 110 10.83 -6.30 -12.14
C GLU A 110 12.04 -7.06 -12.71
N GLY A 111 12.93 -7.61 -11.86
CA GLY A 111 14.06 -8.44 -12.28
C GLY A 111 15.25 -7.65 -12.83
N HIS A 112 15.36 -6.35 -12.55
CA HIS A 112 16.47 -5.51 -13.01
C HIS A 112 17.13 -4.74 -11.85
N ASP A 113 18.29 -4.15 -12.10
CA ASP A 113 18.96 -3.25 -11.17
C ASP A 113 18.46 -1.80 -11.31
N VAL A 114 19.03 -0.87 -10.54
CA VAL A 114 18.65 0.56 -10.58
C VAL A 114 18.99 1.26 -11.91
N ASN A 115 19.79 0.64 -12.77
CA ASN A 115 20.13 1.14 -14.10
C ASN A 115 19.27 0.50 -15.19
N GLY A 116 18.36 -0.42 -14.85
CA GLY A 116 17.51 -1.14 -15.78
C GLY A 116 18.15 -2.40 -16.40
N GLU A 117 19.35 -2.78 -15.94
CA GLU A 117 20.04 -3.99 -16.41
C GLU A 117 19.48 -5.23 -15.71
N PRO A 118 19.25 -6.36 -16.42
CA PRO A 118 18.76 -7.59 -15.83
C PRO A 118 19.62 -8.09 -14.66
N LEU A 119 19.00 -8.48 -13.57
CA LEU A 119 19.71 -9.07 -12.42
C LEU A 119 20.35 -10.39 -12.83
N LYS A 120 21.57 -10.66 -12.36
CA LYS A 120 22.36 -11.82 -12.76
C LYS A 120 22.25 -12.97 -11.77
N GLY A 121 22.16 -14.18 -12.31
CA GLY A 121 22.16 -15.42 -11.54
C GLY A 121 20.78 -15.81 -11.00
N ASN A 122 20.75 -16.93 -10.29
CA ASN A 122 19.55 -17.49 -9.70
C ASN A 122 19.53 -17.21 -8.19
N TYR A 123 18.33 -17.29 -7.59
CA TYR A 123 18.20 -17.33 -6.13
C TYR A 123 18.87 -18.60 -5.59
N ILE A 124 19.59 -18.49 -4.48
CA ILE A 124 20.34 -19.61 -3.90
C ILE A 124 19.39 -20.72 -3.51
N GLY A 125 19.69 -21.95 -3.96
CA GLY A 125 18.89 -23.12 -3.65
C GLY A 125 17.64 -23.28 -4.54
N SER A 126 17.49 -22.45 -5.58
CA SER A 126 16.39 -22.55 -6.54
C SER A 126 16.86 -22.37 -7.99
N ASP A 127 16.02 -22.78 -8.94
CA ASP A 127 16.23 -22.54 -10.36
C ASP A 127 15.58 -21.24 -10.85
N ILE A 128 15.13 -20.38 -9.94
CA ILE A 128 14.46 -19.11 -10.24
C ILE A 128 15.50 -18.06 -10.61
N PRO A 129 15.57 -17.58 -11.87
CA PRO A 129 16.45 -16.49 -12.25
C PRO A 129 16.02 -15.18 -11.59
N MET A 130 16.97 -14.41 -11.11
CA MET A 130 16.65 -13.09 -10.51
C MET A 130 16.11 -12.12 -11.56
N SER A 131 16.49 -12.30 -12.83
CA SER A 131 16.02 -11.48 -13.96
C SER A 131 14.54 -11.67 -14.31
N ASP A 132 13.92 -12.77 -13.88
CA ASP A 132 12.50 -13.02 -14.15
C ASP A 132 11.60 -12.17 -13.24
N GLY A 133 12.17 -11.59 -12.18
CA GLY A 133 11.44 -10.86 -11.18
C GLY A 133 10.41 -11.71 -10.45
N PHE A 134 9.37 -11.07 -9.92
CA PHE A 134 8.28 -11.74 -9.21
C PHE A 134 6.92 -11.32 -9.77
N LYS A 135 5.97 -12.27 -9.84
CA LYS A 135 4.55 -11.97 -10.11
C LYS A 135 3.91 -11.34 -8.86
N ALA A 136 4.32 -10.13 -8.54
CA ALA A 136 3.90 -9.41 -7.35
C ALA A 136 3.46 -8.00 -7.70
N ASN A 137 2.59 -7.42 -6.88
CA ASN A 137 2.20 -6.03 -6.92
C ASN A 137 2.66 -5.35 -5.63
N ALA A 138 3.21 -4.15 -5.73
CA ALA A 138 3.61 -3.35 -4.57
C ALA A 138 3.19 -1.90 -4.76
N ALA A 139 2.83 -1.23 -3.67
CA ALA A 139 2.52 0.19 -3.65
C ALA A 139 3.26 0.88 -2.50
N PHE A 140 3.76 2.06 -2.78
CA PHE A 140 4.44 2.91 -1.81
C PHE A 140 3.53 4.05 -1.38
N PHE A 141 3.39 4.23 -0.07
CA PHE A 141 2.60 5.31 0.50
C PHE A 141 3.44 6.15 1.45
N LYS A 142 3.24 7.45 1.40
CA LYS A 142 3.70 8.37 2.45
C LYS A 142 2.55 8.57 3.43
N LEU A 143 2.74 8.17 4.69
CA LEU A 143 1.76 8.44 5.74
C LEU A 143 1.85 9.91 6.14
N GLY A 144 0.75 10.62 6.01
CA GLY A 144 0.61 12.03 6.40
C GLY A 144 -0.55 12.23 7.34
N PHE A 145 -0.73 13.47 7.76
CA PHE A 145 -1.90 13.90 8.51
C PHE A 145 -2.79 14.75 7.61
N LEU A 146 -4.08 14.42 7.57
CA LEU A 146 -5.07 15.20 6.87
C LEU A 146 -5.68 16.24 7.82
N ASP A 147 -5.98 17.42 7.27
CA ASP A 147 -6.74 18.42 8.02
C ASP A 147 -8.20 17.98 8.17
N LYS A 148 -8.66 17.91 9.43
CA LYS A 148 -9.99 17.42 9.77
C LYS A 148 -11.11 18.18 9.04
N ASN A 149 -11.04 19.51 9.01
CA ASN A 149 -12.09 20.32 8.42
C ASN A 149 -12.08 20.21 6.90
N ALA A 150 -10.89 20.11 6.29
CA ALA A 150 -10.76 19.91 4.86
C ALA A 150 -11.30 18.55 4.41
N VAL A 151 -11.15 17.49 5.22
CA VAL A 151 -11.76 16.17 4.97
C VAL A 151 -13.27 16.21 5.12
N ALA A 152 -13.80 16.80 6.20
CA ALA A 152 -15.22 16.92 6.43
C ALA A 152 -15.95 17.73 5.34
N LEU A 153 -15.25 18.72 4.76
CA LEU A 153 -15.74 19.49 3.60
C LEU A 153 -15.56 18.78 2.26
N GLY A 154 -15.09 17.53 2.24
CA GLY A 154 -14.84 16.76 1.03
C GLY A 154 -13.61 17.18 0.23
N ARG A 155 -12.88 18.21 0.65
CA ARG A 155 -11.74 18.78 -0.11
C ARG A 155 -10.53 17.85 -0.19
N GLN A 156 -10.41 16.92 0.75
CA GLN A 156 -9.31 15.94 0.83
C GLN A 156 -9.77 14.49 0.61
N PHE A 157 -10.95 14.27 0.04
CA PHE A 157 -11.43 12.92 -0.25
C PHE A 157 -10.44 12.13 -1.13
N LYS A 158 -9.82 12.79 -2.09
CA LYS A 158 -8.82 12.18 -2.99
C LYS A 158 -7.65 11.56 -2.22
N GLU A 159 -7.25 12.20 -1.12
CA GLU A 159 -6.15 11.72 -0.26
C GLU A 159 -6.53 10.47 0.54
N MET A 160 -7.83 10.22 0.72
CA MET A 160 -8.34 9.01 1.38
C MET A 160 -8.44 7.81 0.43
N LEU A 161 -8.47 8.04 -0.87
CA LEU A 161 -8.71 7.00 -1.87
C LEU A 161 -7.74 5.81 -1.77
N PRO A 162 -6.42 6.00 -1.54
CA PRO A 162 -5.51 4.88 -1.32
C PRO A 162 -5.90 4.01 -0.12
N THR A 163 -6.45 4.60 0.95
CA THR A 163 -6.93 3.87 2.12
C THR A 163 -8.16 3.03 1.79
N LEU A 164 -9.11 3.58 1.01
CA LEU A 164 -10.29 2.85 0.55
C LEU A 164 -9.88 1.70 -0.37
N TRP A 165 -8.96 1.93 -1.30
CA TRP A 165 -8.41 0.90 -2.17
C TRP A 165 -7.75 -0.24 -1.37
N MET A 166 -6.93 0.07 -0.37
CA MET A 166 -6.36 -0.95 0.52
C MET A 166 -7.44 -1.72 1.28
N LYS A 167 -8.47 -1.03 1.77
CA LYS A 167 -9.61 -1.65 2.47
C LYS A 167 -10.42 -2.56 1.55
N ALA A 168 -10.52 -2.22 0.27
CA ALA A 168 -11.19 -3.03 -0.75
C ALA A 168 -10.35 -4.26 -1.20
N GLY A 169 -9.09 -4.37 -0.80
CA GLY A 169 -8.24 -5.53 -1.10
C GLY A 169 -7.02 -5.22 -1.95
N ALA A 170 -6.78 -3.95 -2.29
CA ALA A 170 -5.63 -3.48 -3.07
C ALA A 170 -5.51 -4.17 -4.45
N ILE A 171 -6.63 -4.35 -5.13
CA ILE A 171 -6.69 -4.98 -6.45
C ILE A 171 -6.33 -3.95 -7.53
N GLY A 172 -5.54 -4.35 -8.52
CA GLY A 172 -5.10 -3.49 -9.60
C GLY A 172 -4.16 -2.36 -9.15
N LYS A 173 -4.02 -1.34 -9.97
CA LYS A 173 -3.24 -0.13 -9.65
C LYS A 173 -4.04 0.77 -8.71
N CYS A 174 -3.37 1.38 -7.71
CA CYS A 174 -4.04 2.36 -6.85
C CYS A 174 -4.64 3.49 -7.69
N PRO A 175 -5.96 3.74 -7.58
CA PRO A 175 -6.62 4.74 -8.41
C PRO A 175 -6.24 6.16 -7.99
N VAL A 176 -6.21 7.06 -8.97
CA VAL A 176 -5.97 8.50 -8.79
C VAL A 176 -7.14 9.25 -9.44
N ILE A 177 -7.69 10.25 -8.75
CA ILE A 177 -8.74 11.12 -9.27
C ILE A 177 -8.14 12.52 -9.49
N GLU A 178 -8.10 12.95 -10.73
CA GLU A 178 -7.61 14.29 -11.09
C GLU A 178 -8.73 15.32 -11.06
N ASN A 179 -9.94 14.92 -11.50
CA ASN A 179 -11.11 15.79 -11.62
C ASN A 179 -11.92 15.88 -10.32
N ASP A 180 -13.05 16.57 -10.36
CA ASP A 180 -14.01 16.61 -9.26
C ASP A 180 -14.55 15.21 -8.93
N ILE A 181 -14.94 15.01 -7.67
CA ILE A 181 -15.43 13.73 -7.19
C ILE A 181 -16.84 13.53 -7.73
N PRO A 182 -17.10 12.47 -8.50
CA PRO A 182 -18.45 12.18 -9.02
C PRO A 182 -19.38 11.70 -7.91
N SER A 183 -20.69 11.75 -8.14
CA SER A 183 -21.70 11.20 -7.23
C SER A 183 -21.55 9.70 -6.98
N ILE A 184 -20.98 8.98 -7.95
CA ILE A 184 -20.57 7.59 -7.86
C ILE A 184 -19.15 7.49 -8.43
N LEU A 185 -18.19 7.11 -7.58
CA LEU A 185 -16.87 6.70 -8.03
C LEU A 185 -16.90 5.19 -8.25
N PHE A 186 -16.95 4.75 -9.51
CA PHE A 186 -17.09 3.35 -9.87
C PHE A 186 -15.77 2.82 -10.45
N LEU A 187 -15.16 1.84 -9.79
CA LEU A 187 -13.81 1.35 -10.07
C LEU A 187 -13.81 -0.18 -10.23
N PRO A 188 -14.35 -0.70 -11.36
CA PRO A 188 -14.46 -2.15 -11.58
C PRO A 188 -13.09 -2.84 -11.61
N ASP A 189 -12.06 -2.24 -12.21
CA ASP A 189 -10.70 -2.79 -12.22
C ASP A 189 -10.08 -2.92 -10.81
N ASN A 190 -10.60 -2.18 -9.85
CA ASN A 190 -10.19 -2.22 -8.45
C ASN A 190 -11.20 -2.96 -7.56
N HIS A 191 -12.27 -3.48 -8.12
CA HIS A 191 -13.35 -4.23 -7.45
C HIS A 191 -14.08 -3.46 -6.34
N PHE A 192 -14.15 -2.13 -6.43
CA PHE A 192 -14.92 -1.34 -5.49
C PHE A 192 -15.60 -0.13 -6.10
N ALA A 193 -16.59 0.40 -5.38
CA ALA A 193 -17.25 1.66 -5.69
C ALA A 193 -17.42 2.52 -4.44
N VAL A 194 -17.56 3.83 -4.64
CA VAL A 194 -17.88 4.79 -3.59
C VAL A 194 -19.11 5.59 -4.02
N LEU A 195 -20.18 5.51 -3.25
CA LEU A 195 -21.34 6.38 -3.37
C LEU A 195 -21.08 7.64 -2.56
N THR A 196 -20.88 8.78 -3.20
CA THR A 196 -20.61 10.06 -2.54
C THR A 196 -21.88 10.88 -2.33
N GLU A 197 -22.92 10.62 -3.13
CA GLU A 197 -24.22 11.27 -3.04
C GLU A 197 -25.35 10.22 -3.00
N GLU A 198 -26.15 10.21 -1.92
CA GLU A 198 -27.20 9.22 -1.70
C GLU A 198 -28.26 9.21 -2.83
N SER A 199 -28.49 10.36 -3.46
CA SER A 199 -29.44 10.50 -4.58
C SER A 199 -29.10 9.64 -5.81
N ALA A 200 -27.82 9.25 -5.95
CA ALA A 200 -27.35 8.41 -7.05
C ALA A 200 -27.42 6.89 -6.72
N PHE A 201 -28.03 6.50 -5.60
CA PHE A 201 -28.06 5.11 -5.16
C PHE A 201 -28.68 4.15 -6.19
N GLY A 202 -29.81 4.52 -6.81
CA GLY A 202 -30.46 3.68 -7.82
C GLY A 202 -29.60 3.46 -9.08
N GLU A 203 -28.79 4.46 -9.45
CA GLU A 203 -27.82 4.33 -10.54
C GLU A 203 -26.70 3.35 -10.14
N LEU A 204 -26.20 3.45 -8.90
CA LEU A 204 -25.22 2.51 -8.37
C LEU A 204 -25.71 1.06 -8.40
N GLU A 205 -26.98 0.79 -8.00
CA GLU A 205 -27.57 -0.55 -8.06
C GLU A 205 -27.56 -1.10 -9.50
N THR A 206 -27.85 -0.26 -10.47
CA THR A 206 -27.82 -0.64 -11.89
C THR A 206 -26.41 -1.00 -12.33
N MET A 207 -25.42 -0.15 -12.03
CA MET A 207 -24.00 -0.39 -12.36
C MET A 207 -23.47 -1.69 -11.72
N LEU A 208 -23.81 -1.94 -10.46
CA LEU A 208 -23.40 -3.16 -9.76
C LEU A 208 -24.01 -4.43 -10.36
N SER A 209 -25.21 -4.35 -10.93
CA SER A 209 -25.83 -5.50 -11.61
C SER A 209 -25.12 -5.91 -12.89
N GLU A 210 -24.44 -4.97 -13.55
CA GLU A 210 -23.66 -5.17 -14.78
C GLU A 210 -22.20 -5.56 -14.48
N HIS A 211 -21.72 -5.29 -13.26
CA HIS A 211 -20.34 -5.45 -12.84
C HIS A 211 -20.21 -6.30 -11.57
N PRO A 212 -20.41 -7.63 -11.65
CA PRO A 212 -20.37 -8.54 -10.50
C PRO A 212 -18.98 -8.65 -9.85
N GLU A 213 -17.92 -8.19 -10.51
CA GLU A 213 -16.57 -8.10 -9.94
C GLU A 213 -16.45 -7.04 -8.85
N VAL A 214 -17.34 -6.04 -8.81
CA VAL A 214 -17.35 -5.00 -7.77
C VAL A 214 -18.00 -5.56 -6.50
N GLN A 215 -17.17 -5.97 -5.54
CA GLN A 215 -17.60 -6.66 -4.32
C GLN A 215 -17.51 -5.81 -3.05
N THR A 216 -16.99 -4.59 -3.15
CA THR A 216 -16.88 -3.68 -2.01
C THR A 216 -17.50 -2.32 -2.35
N VAL A 217 -18.40 -1.84 -1.50
CA VAL A 217 -19.05 -0.53 -1.69
C VAL A 217 -18.88 0.32 -0.43
N PHE A 218 -18.38 1.53 -0.62
CA PHE A 218 -18.34 2.56 0.40
C PHE A 218 -19.49 3.54 0.17
N ILE A 219 -20.26 3.84 1.21
CA ILE A 219 -21.43 4.73 1.13
C ILE A 219 -21.18 5.92 2.05
N VAL A 220 -21.12 7.11 1.48
CA VAL A 220 -20.94 8.37 2.21
C VAL A 220 -22.30 8.86 2.69
N THR A 221 -22.58 8.68 3.97
CA THR A 221 -23.81 9.13 4.62
C THR A 221 -23.59 9.28 6.13
N ASP A 222 -24.17 10.31 6.72
CA ASP A 222 -24.19 10.52 8.18
C ASP A 222 -25.43 9.87 8.84
N TYR A 223 -26.32 9.29 8.02
CA TYR A 223 -27.57 8.66 8.47
C TYR A 223 -27.44 7.14 8.51
N GLU A 224 -27.22 6.58 9.69
CA GLU A 224 -26.99 5.14 9.91
C GLU A 224 -28.16 4.26 9.41
N ALA A 225 -29.40 4.67 9.64
CA ALA A 225 -30.56 3.89 9.18
C ALA A 225 -30.68 3.89 7.65
N GLY A 226 -30.31 5.00 6.99
CA GLY A 226 -30.20 5.08 5.54
C GLY A 226 -29.12 4.15 5.01
N TYR A 227 -27.92 4.19 5.61
CA TYR A 227 -26.85 3.24 5.30
C TYR A 227 -27.32 1.79 5.41
N CYS A 228 -27.92 1.41 6.55
CA CYS A 228 -28.39 0.05 6.78
C CYS A 228 -29.44 -0.39 5.72
N THR A 229 -30.27 0.52 5.25
CA THR A 229 -31.27 0.23 4.20
C THR A 229 -30.59 0.02 2.85
N MET A 230 -29.71 0.91 2.43
CA MET A 230 -28.94 0.80 1.20
C MET A 230 -28.06 -0.45 1.19
N ALA A 231 -27.32 -0.68 2.27
CA ALA A 231 -26.41 -1.84 2.38
C ALA A 231 -27.13 -3.18 2.28
N LYS A 232 -28.38 -3.30 2.79
CA LYS A 232 -29.19 -4.53 2.69
C LYS A 232 -29.72 -4.81 1.29
N SER A 233 -29.93 -3.80 0.47
CA SER A 233 -30.39 -3.99 -0.90
C SER A 233 -29.26 -4.38 -1.86
N LEU A 234 -28.02 -4.02 -1.55
CA LEU A 234 -26.85 -4.33 -2.37
C LEU A 234 -26.47 -5.81 -2.29
N LYS A 235 -26.18 -6.41 -3.44
CA LYS A 235 -25.70 -7.80 -3.57
C LYS A 235 -24.17 -7.82 -3.72
N VAL A 236 -23.46 -7.30 -2.73
CA VAL A 236 -21.99 -7.26 -2.68
C VAL A 236 -21.47 -7.92 -1.40
N GLU A 237 -20.23 -8.35 -1.38
CA GLU A 237 -19.66 -9.01 -0.21
C GLU A 237 -19.50 -8.07 0.98
N ARG A 238 -19.14 -6.81 0.72
CA ARG A 238 -18.78 -5.85 1.76
C ARG A 238 -19.33 -4.48 1.49
N THR A 239 -19.94 -3.89 2.51
CA THR A 239 -20.31 -2.47 2.51
C THR A 239 -19.71 -1.77 3.71
N TYR A 240 -19.31 -0.52 3.53
CA TYR A 240 -18.77 0.32 4.59
C TYR A 240 -19.44 1.69 4.56
N GLN A 241 -19.89 2.13 5.74
CA GLN A 241 -20.34 3.50 5.90
C GLN A 241 -19.11 4.42 6.00
N LEU A 242 -19.11 5.50 5.22
CA LEU A 242 -18.22 6.61 5.37
C LEU A 242 -19.03 7.81 5.82
N TYR A 243 -18.68 8.37 6.95
CA TYR A 243 -19.31 9.60 7.41
C TYR A 243 -18.65 10.78 6.70
N ARG A 244 -19.39 11.84 6.43
CA ARG A 244 -18.82 13.12 5.95
C ARG A 244 -17.83 13.66 6.97
N ASP A 245 -18.09 13.39 8.24
CA ASP A 245 -17.23 13.69 9.39
C ASP A 245 -16.35 12.48 9.80
N TYR A 246 -15.76 11.82 8.80
CA TYR A 246 -15.02 10.56 8.95
C TYR A 246 -13.92 10.60 10.03
N LEU A 247 -13.29 11.75 10.26
CA LEU A 247 -12.25 11.87 11.26
C LEU A 247 -12.77 11.89 12.70
N ASP A 248 -14.00 12.28 12.95
CA ASP A 248 -14.61 12.18 14.27
C ASP A 248 -14.87 10.73 14.66
N ASN A 249 -15.21 9.87 13.68
CA ASN A 249 -15.35 8.44 13.90
C ASN A 249 -14.03 7.70 14.14
N PHE A 250 -12.94 8.17 13.59
CA PHE A 250 -11.62 7.63 13.92
C PHE A 250 -11.28 7.82 15.42
N ARG A 251 -11.72 8.91 16.05
CA ARG A 251 -11.62 9.15 17.49
C ARG A 251 -12.43 8.12 18.30
N ILE A 252 -13.65 7.84 17.90
CA ILE A 252 -14.53 6.86 18.56
C ILE A 252 -13.90 5.48 18.52
N ASN A 253 -13.39 5.05 17.36
CA ASN A 253 -12.74 3.76 17.19
C ASN A 253 -11.40 3.61 17.91
N THR A 254 -10.71 4.70 18.20
CA THR A 254 -9.44 4.67 18.97
C THR A 254 -9.63 4.77 20.48
N GLY A 255 -10.87 4.85 20.97
CA GLY A 255 -11.18 4.84 22.41
C GLY A 255 -10.66 6.05 23.19
N ARG A 256 -10.34 7.17 22.53
CA ARG A 256 -9.75 8.36 23.15
C ARG A 256 -10.76 9.35 23.74
N ASP A 257 -12.06 9.14 23.56
CA ASP A 257 -13.10 9.95 24.14
C ASP A 257 -13.94 9.17 25.17
N LYS A 258 -13.28 8.56 26.17
CA LYS A 258 -13.92 8.24 27.44
C LYS A 258 -13.32 9.18 28.51
N LYS A 259 -13.85 10.36 28.59
CA LYS A 259 -13.90 11.16 29.84
C LYS A 259 -15.26 11.82 29.94
#